data_0b71705420e5a62bf63ba5793393c89b
#
_entry.id   0b71705420e5a62bf63ba5793393c89b
#
_cell.length_a   1.000
_cell.length_b   1.000
_cell.length_c   1.000
_cell.angle_alpha   90.00
_cell.angle_beta   90.00
_cell.angle_gamma   90.00
#
_symmetry.space_group_name_H-M   'P 1'
#
loop_
_entity.id
_entity.type
_entity.pdbx_description
1 polymer ?
#
loop_
_entity_poly.entity_id
_entity_poly.type
_entity_poly.pdbx_seq_one_letter_code
_entity_poly.pdbx_strand_id
1 'polypeptide(L)'
;MTEAAVVTGWRVYRARRTEFLDAARVRRRTLVCGLVAAVLGTVGVVAQLLWQAVLEAPLALALVGIVAFAAAVGCLAATFLRTASTPATLEPAALTGDWRRSERIGQQFGPRAPAMLPEDRDEVLRRAEASAGAGVVVFDRTRWLPVGWLVAWVGLLVVGLASTDELVLLLLPPVFALLQSSTAITALLGLGRADAARRRAEGMPSYDPPPAAPTRNRDPRGSKLGLPEA
;
A
#
# COMPACT_ATOMS: atom_id res chain seq x y z
N MET A 1 1.13 0.74 -21.17
CA MET A 1 1.53 1.83 -20.24
C MET A 1 1.43 1.44 -18.75
N THR A 2 0.44 0.67 -18.33
CA THR A 2 0.29 0.21 -16.93
C THR A 2 1.43 -0.74 -16.50
N GLU A 3 1.83 -1.65 -17.35
CA GLU A 3 2.90 -2.62 -17.06
C GLU A 3 4.25 -1.92 -16.76
N ALA A 4 4.62 -0.94 -17.58
CA ALA A 4 5.82 -0.15 -17.34
C ALA A 4 5.78 0.60 -15.99
N ALA A 5 4.60 1.06 -15.55
CA ALA A 5 4.45 1.76 -14.28
C ALA A 5 4.59 0.81 -13.08
N VAL A 6 4.09 -0.42 -13.16
CA VAL A 6 4.26 -1.45 -12.10
C VAL A 6 5.73 -1.84 -11.96
N VAL A 7 6.42 -2.10 -13.09
CA VAL A 7 7.84 -2.45 -13.08
C VAL A 7 8.69 -1.31 -12.51
N THR A 8 8.38 -0.07 -12.90
CA THR A 8 9.03 1.12 -12.31
C THR A 8 8.75 1.23 -10.82
N GLY A 9 7.49 1.06 -10.42
CA GLY A 9 7.11 1.10 -9.00
C GLY A 9 7.83 0.04 -8.16
N TRP A 10 7.98 -1.18 -8.69
CA TRP A 10 8.77 -2.22 -8.04
C TRP A 10 10.24 -1.84 -7.89
N ARG A 11 10.83 -1.24 -8.93
CA ARG A 11 12.22 -0.76 -8.89
C ARG A 11 12.39 0.32 -7.84
N VAL A 12 11.47 1.30 -7.78
CA VAL A 12 11.45 2.36 -6.78
C VAL A 12 11.31 1.78 -5.37
N TYR A 13 10.37 0.84 -5.18
CA TYR A 13 10.23 0.15 -3.90
C TYR A 13 11.54 -0.51 -3.45
N ARG A 14 12.19 -1.28 -4.33
CA ARG A 14 13.45 -1.96 -4.00
C ARG A 14 14.58 -1.00 -3.66
N ALA A 15 14.68 0.12 -4.38
CA ALA A 15 15.72 1.12 -4.18
C ALA A 15 15.51 1.90 -2.86
N ARG A 16 14.25 2.21 -2.53
CA ARG A 16 13.94 3.14 -1.42
C ARG A 16 13.41 2.47 -0.15
N ARG A 17 13.22 1.15 -0.14
CA ARG A 17 12.67 0.44 1.01
C ARG A 17 13.47 0.64 2.30
N THR A 18 14.80 0.75 2.21
CA THR A 18 15.70 0.93 3.36
C THR A 18 15.64 2.34 3.92
N GLU A 19 15.16 3.31 3.16
CA GLU A 19 14.98 4.70 3.58
C GLU A 19 13.72 4.86 4.46
N PHE A 20 12.63 4.17 4.11
CA PHE A 20 11.32 4.34 4.75
C PHE A 20 10.97 3.23 5.75
N LEU A 21 11.63 2.08 5.67
CA LEU A 21 11.39 0.94 6.54
C LEU A 21 12.51 0.79 7.56
N ASP A 22 12.13 0.68 8.83
CA ASP A 22 13.05 0.39 9.92
C ASP A 22 13.45 -1.10 9.90
N ALA A 23 14.72 -1.37 9.68
CA ALA A 23 15.27 -2.72 9.62
C ALA A 23 14.99 -3.53 10.89
N ALA A 24 15.06 -2.91 12.07
CA ALA A 24 14.79 -3.58 13.35
C ALA A 24 13.31 -3.98 13.45
N ARG A 25 12.39 -3.10 13.03
CA ARG A 25 10.96 -3.40 13.01
C ARG A 25 10.61 -4.47 11.98
N VAL A 26 11.22 -4.44 10.79
CA VAL A 26 11.06 -5.49 9.77
C VAL A 26 11.53 -6.83 10.33
N ARG A 27 12.70 -6.90 10.96
CA ARG A 27 13.22 -8.11 11.60
C ARG A 27 12.28 -8.59 12.71
N ARG A 28 11.82 -7.68 13.59
CA ARG A 28 10.86 -8.01 14.65
C ARG A 28 9.57 -8.58 14.07
N ARG A 29 9.03 -7.97 13.01
CA ARG A 29 7.85 -8.50 12.30
C ARG A 29 8.08 -9.94 11.84
N THR A 30 9.19 -10.20 11.15
CA THR A 30 9.52 -11.53 10.65
C THR A 30 9.62 -12.54 11.79
N LEU A 31 10.27 -12.18 12.90
CA LEU A 31 10.40 -13.05 14.07
C LEU A 31 9.03 -13.32 14.72
N VAL A 32 8.22 -12.29 14.95
CA VAL A 32 6.88 -12.45 15.57
C VAL A 32 5.98 -13.31 14.68
N CYS A 33 5.92 -13.03 13.37
CA CYS A 33 5.10 -13.80 12.45
C CYS A 33 5.58 -15.25 12.31
N GLY A 34 6.90 -15.46 12.28
CA GLY A 34 7.49 -16.80 12.29
C GLY A 34 7.20 -17.55 13.57
N LEU A 35 7.26 -16.89 14.72
CA LEU A 35 6.90 -17.48 16.02
C LEU A 35 5.41 -17.86 16.07
N VAL A 36 4.52 -16.97 15.62
CA VAL A 36 3.07 -17.25 15.53
C VAL A 36 2.82 -18.48 14.66
N ALA A 37 3.43 -18.53 13.47
CA ALA A 37 3.31 -19.68 12.58
C ALA A 37 3.87 -20.95 13.21
N ALA A 38 5.03 -20.90 13.86
CA ALA A 38 5.64 -22.04 14.53
C ALA A 38 4.77 -22.57 15.67
N VAL A 39 4.26 -21.69 16.54
CA VAL A 39 3.39 -22.08 17.66
C VAL A 39 2.10 -22.71 17.13
N LEU A 40 1.42 -22.07 16.19
CA LEU A 40 0.17 -22.61 15.61
C LEU A 40 0.42 -23.93 14.88
N GLY A 41 1.50 -24.03 14.11
CA GLY A 41 1.90 -25.24 13.44
C GLY A 41 2.19 -26.38 14.41
N THR A 42 2.97 -26.12 15.46
CA THR A 42 3.27 -27.13 16.50
C THR A 42 2.02 -27.60 17.23
N VAL A 43 1.17 -26.66 17.66
CA VAL A 43 -0.10 -26.99 18.32
C VAL A 43 -1.00 -27.84 17.42
N GLY A 44 -1.14 -27.41 16.14
CA GLY A 44 -1.94 -28.15 15.16
C GLY A 44 -1.40 -29.56 14.89
N VAL A 45 -0.07 -29.70 14.72
CA VAL A 45 0.58 -30.99 14.50
C VAL A 45 0.39 -31.90 15.73
N VAL A 46 0.61 -31.42 16.95
CA VAL A 46 0.42 -32.19 18.18
C VAL A 46 -1.05 -32.60 18.32
N ALA A 47 -1.98 -31.67 18.07
CA ALA A 47 -3.41 -32.01 18.13
C ALA A 47 -3.79 -33.08 17.09
N GLN A 48 -3.25 -32.99 15.86
CA GLN A 48 -3.49 -33.99 14.82
C GLN A 48 -2.93 -35.37 15.21
N LEU A 49 -1.73 -35.42 15.80
CA LEU A 49 -1.08 -36.65 16.18
C LEU A 49 -1.78 -37.33 17.37
N LEU A 50 -2.27 -36.52 18.34
CA LEU A 50 -2.89 -37.06 19.55
C LEU A 50 -4.36 -37.45 19.34
N TRP A 51 -5.12 -36.68 18.60
CA TRP A 51 -6.56 -36.81 18.50
C TRP A 51 -7.09 -37.08 17.10
N GLN A 52 -6.25 -36.97 16.06
CA GLN A 52 -6.64 -37.00 14.63
C GLN A 52 -7.84 -36.09 14.32
N ALA A 53 -7.98 -35.00 15.09
CA ALA A 53 -9.20 -34.18 15.15
C ALA A 53 -9.13 -32.89 14.35
N VAL A 54 -7.96 -32.53 13.77
CA VAL A 54 -7.80 -31.23 13.08
C VAL A 54 -8.23 -31.32 11.63
N LEU A 55 -7.81 -32.39 10.93
CA LEU A 55 -8.12 -32.59 9.51
C LEU A 55 -8.41 -34.05 9.22
N GLU A 56 -9.54 -34.32 8.57
CA GLU A 56 -9.94 -35.63 8.10
C GLU A 56 -9.23 -35.98 6.78
N ALA A 57 -7.92 -36.19 6.86
CA ALA A 57 -7.09 -36.50 5.70
C ALA A 57 -5.97 -37.47 6.07
N PRO A 58 -5.33 -38.18 5.14
CA PRO A 58 -4.14 -38.97 5.40
C PRO A 58 -3.10 -38.14 6.15
N LEU A 59 -2.49 -38.73 7.18
CA LEU A 59 -1.63 -38.02 8.16
C LEU A 59 -0.59 -37.11 7.48
N ALA A 60 0.07 -37.56 6.42
CA ALA A 60 1.07 -36.77 5.72
C ALA A 60 0.47 -35.50 5.10
N LEU A 61 -0.71 -35.59 4.48
CA LEU A 61 -1.40 -34.45 3.87
C LEU A 61 -1.95 -33.51 4.95
N ALA A 62 -2.48 -34.05 6.05
CA ALA A 62 -2.94 -33.28 7.19
C ALA A 62 -1.79 -32.44 7.79
N LEU A 63 -0.60 -33.00 7.98
CA LEU A 63 0.57 -32.28 8.49
C LEU A 63 1.00 -31.15 7.56
N VAL A 64 1.04 -31.40 6.24
CA VAL A 64 1.37 -30.37 5.24
C VAL A 64 0.34 -29.24 5.26
N GLY A 65 -0.95 -29.59 5.32
CA GLY A 65 -2.06 -28.61 5.41
C GLY A 65 -1.95 -27.73 6.66
N ILE A 66 -1.72 -28.32 7.82
CA ILE A 66 -1.54 -27.60 9.09
C ILE A 66 -0.39 -26.61 9.01
N VAL A 67 0.77 -27.04 8.48
CA VAL A 67 1.94 -26.15 8.32
C VAL A 67 1.62 -25.02 7.35
N ALA A 68 0.94 -25.29 6.23
CA ALA A 68 0.53 -24.29 5.29
C ALA A 68 -0.44 -23.26 5.92
N PHE A 69 -1.45 -23.70 6.65
CA PHE A 69 -2.37 -22.80 7.35
C PHE A 69 -1.66 -21.98 8.43
N ALA A 70 -0.78 -22.56 9.20
CA ALA A 70 0.02 -21.84 10.19
C ALA A 70 0.90 -20.75 9.53
N ALA A 71 1.54 -21.09 8.42
CA ALA A 71 2.31 -20.13 7.63
C ALA A 71 1.43 -19.01 7.03
N ALA A 72 0.22 -19.35 6.55
CA ALA A 72 -0.76 -18.38 6.06
C ALA A 72 -1.16 -17.38 7.15
N VAL A 73 -1.45 -17.86 8.36
CA VAL A 73 -1.76 -17.00 9.52
C VAL A 73 -0.57 -16.09 9.84
N GLY A 74 0.66 -16.61 9.81
CA GLY A 74 1.88 -15.81 9.98
C GLY A 74 2.00 -14.69 8.94
N CYS A 75 1.73 -14.98 7.66
CA CYS A 75 1.71 -13.97 6.59
C CYS A 75 0.61 -12.92 6.81
N LEU A 76 -0.60 -13.33 7.18
CA LEU A 76 -1.70 -12.42 7.48
C LEU A 76 -1.37 -11.52 8.68
N ALA A 77 -0.79 -12.08 9.74
CA ALA A 77 -0.34 -11.32 10.91
C ALA A 77 0.70 -10.23 10.54
N ALA A 78 1.54 -10.48 9.53
CA ALA A 78 2.53 -9.52 9.07
C ALA A 78 1.93 -8.19 8.58
N THR A 79 0.67 -8.19 8.14
CA THR A 79 -0.02 -6.99 7.66
C THR A 79 -0.39 -6.03 8.78
N PHE A 80 -0.52 -6.51 10.02
CA PHE A 80 -0.92 -5.70 11.17
C PHE A 80 0.27 -5.07 11.88
N LEU A 81 1.49 -5.58 11.68
CA LEU A 81 2.68 -5.07 12.33
C LEU A 81 3.28 -3.89 11.57
N ARG A 82 3.52 -2.78 12.29
CA ARG A 82 4.08 -1.55 11.73
C ARG A 82 5.58 -1.70 11.48
N THR A 83 6.02 -1.34 10.26
CA THR A 83 7.42 -1.38 9.83
C THR A 83 7.99 -0.01 9.49
N ALA A 84 7.15 1.02 9.36
CA ALA A 84 7.58 2.38 9.06
C ALA A 84 8.42 2.96 10.20
N SER A 85 9.49 3.67 9.84
CA SER A 85 10.35 4.39 10.79
C SER A 85 9.63 5.60 11.39
N THR A 86 8.88 6.31 10.57
CA THR A 86 8.06 7.47 10.96
C THR A 86 6.61 7.19 10.61
N PRO A 87 5.62 7.63 11.41
CA PRO A 87 4.26 7.61 10.93
C PRO A 87 4.24 8.39 9.61
N ALA A 88 3.85 7.74 8.51
CA ALA A 88 3.54 8.44 7.28
C ALA A 88 2.36 9.35 7.61
N THR A 89 2.64 10.50 8.14
CA THR A 89 1.69 11.60 8.20
C THR A 89 1.46 11.96 6.74
N LEU A 90 0.45 11.33 6.15
CA LEU A 90 -0.28 11.93 5.06
C LEU A 90 -0.91 13.18 5.71
N GLU A 91 -0.09 14.23 5.92
CA GLU A 91 -0.70 15.53 6.13
C GLU A 91 -1.59 15.72 4.90
N PRO A 92 -2.91 15.74 5.10
CA PRO A 92 -3.79 16.14 4.02
C PRO A 92 -3.22 17.49 3.62
N ALA A 93 -2.68 17.57 2.38
CA ALA A 93 -2.19 18.84 1.86
C ALA A 93 -3.27 19.85 2.16
N ALA A 94 -2.98 20.74 3.12
CA ALA A 94 -3.95 21.71 3.55
C ALA A 94 -4.47 22.36 2.27
N LEU A 95 -5.77 22.24 2.03
CA LEU A 95 -6.43 22.84 0.87
C LEU A 95 -6.38 24.36 1.09
N THR A 96 -5.16 24.91 1.05
CA THR A 96 -4.95 26.34 1.12
C THR A 96 -5.38 26.94 -0.21
N GLY A 97 -6.67 27.23 -0.27
CA GLY A 97 -7.24 28.29 -1.08
C GLY A 97 -7.50 27.99 -2.56
N ASP A 98 -6.71 27.20 -3.28
CA ASP A 98 -6.91 26.98 -4.72
C ASP A 98 -7.09 25.50 -5.07
N TRP A 99 -8.36 25.06 -5.03
CA TRP A 99 -8.75 23.71 -5.39
C TRP A 99 -8.34 23.35 -6.84
N ARG A 100 -8.37 24.33 -7.76
CA ARG A 100 -7.97 24.13 -9.16
C ARG A 100 -6.48 23.81 -9.29
N ARG A 101 -5.66 24.49 -8.51
CA ARG A 101 -4.22 24.20 -8.44
C ARG A 101 -3.98 22.81 -7.87
N SER A 102 -4.67 22.46 -6.79
CA SER A 102 -4.56 21.13 -6.17
C SER A 102 -4.97 20.02 -7.14
N GLU A 103 -6.03 20.24 -7.95
CA GLU A 103 -6.48 19.30 -8.96
C GLU A 103 -5.45 19.16 -10.10
N ARG A 104 -4.92 20.26 -10.64
CA ARG A 104 -3.85 20.23 -11.66
C ARG A 104 -2.65 19.43 -11.18
N ILE A 105 -2.21 19.68 -9.94
CA ILE A 105 -1.10 18.94 -9.34
C ILE A 105 -1.46 17.45 -9.18
N GLY A 106 -2.67 17.15 -8.75
CA GLY A 106 -3.17 15.77 -8.65
C GLY A 106 -3.14 15.04 -10.00
N GLN A 107 -3.50 15.71 -11.08
CA GLN A 107 -3.48 15.16 -12.43
C GLN A 107 -2.06 14.77 -12.90
N GLN A 108 -1.00 15.37 -12.33
CA GLN A 108 0.40 14.99 -12.63
C GLN A 108 0.73 13.54 -12.20
N PHE A 109 -0.01 12.98 -11.26
CA PHE A 109 0.12 11.58 -10.82
C PHE A 109 -0.81 10.62 -11.57
N GLY A 110 -1.56 11.14 -12.52
CA GLY A 110 -2.47 10.37 -13.37
C GLY A 110 -1.75 9.56 -14.45
N PRO A 111 -2.48 8.65 -15.14
CA PRO A 111 -1.93 7.86 -16.25
C PRO A 111 -1.61 8.70 -17.49
N ARG A 112 -2.26 9.85 -17.63
CA ARG A 112 -2.09 10.83 -18.73
C ARG A 112 -1.92 12.20 -18.11
N ALA A 113 -0.70 12.48 -17.62
CA ALA A 113 -0.42 13.77 -17.02
C ALA A 113 -0.43 14.88 -18.08
N PRO A 114 -1.10 16.00 -17.83
CA PRO A 114 -1.04 17.19 -18.69
C PRO A 114 0.34 17.84 -18.63
N ALA A 115 0.57 18.86 -19.47
CA ALA A 115 1.77 19.68 -19.39
C ALA A 115 1.85 20.32 -17.99
N MET A 116 3.03 20.24 -17.36
CA MET A 116 3.26 20.80 -16.04
C MET A 116 3.55 22.28 -16.15
N LEU A 117 2.95 23.09 -15.28
CA LEU A 117 3.28 24.49 -15.16
C LEU A 117 4.53 24.69 -14.30
N PRO A 118 5.44 25.64 -14.64
CA PRO A 118 6.65 25.87 -13.85
C PRO A 118 6.37 26.18 -12.37
N GLU A 119 5.29 26.90 -12.07
CA GLU A 119 4.84 27.26 -10.72
C GLU A 119 4.43 26.06 -9.86
N ASP A 120 4.10 24.92 -10.47
CA ASP A 120 3.64 23.72 -9.76
C ASP A 120 4.78 22.72 -9.50
N ARG A 121 5.98 22.96 -10.07
CA ARG A 121 7.14 22.07 -10.00
C ARG A 121 7.50 21.64 -8.60
N ASP A 122 7.71 22.58 -7.70
CA ASP A 122 8.21 22.27 -6.34
C ASP A 122 7.15 21.56 -5.50
N GLU A 123 5.90 21.90 -5.70
CA GLU A 123 4.79 21.19 -5.05
C GLU A 123 4.64 19.76 -5.57
N VAL A 124 4.85 19.53 -6.88
CA VAL A 124 4.86 18.17 -7.46
C VAL A 124 6.01 17.37 -6.89
N LEU A 125 7.22 17.94 -6.77
CA LEU A 125 8.38 17.27 -6.13
C LEU A 125 8.07 16.88 -4.70
N ARG A 126 7.53 17.79 -3.91
CA ARG A 126 7.16 17.54 -2.51
C ARG A 126 6.10 16.43 -2.38
N ARG A 127 5.04 16.49 -3.20
CA ARG A 127 3.99 15.45 -3.20
C ARG A 127 4.48 14.11 -3.72
N ALA A 128 5.37 14.09 -4.71
CA ALA A 128 5.97 12.87 -5.22
C ALA A 128 6.79 12.17 -4.13
N GLU A 129 7.56 12.92 -3.35
CA GLU A 129 8.34 12.40 -2.23
C GLU A 129 7.43 11.82 -1.13
N ALA A 130 6.42 12.58 -0.70
CA ALA A 130 5.44 12.12 0.29
C ALA A 130 4.71 10.85 -0.17
N SER A 131 4.29 10.81 -1.46
CA SER A 131 3.62 9.66 -2.07
C SER A 131 4.53 8.44 -2.17
N ALA A 132 5.83 8.63 -2.43
CA ALA A 132 6.80 7.54 -2.49
C ALA A 132 6.98 6.89 -1.12
N GLY A 133 7.13 7.67 -0.04
CA GLY A 133 7.24 7.16 1.32
C GLY A 133 6.00 6.37 1.73
N ALA A 134 4.80 6.97 1.55
CA ALA A 134 3.53 6.30 1.84
C ALA A 134 3.35 5.02 1.02
N GLY A 135 3.64 5.07 -0.29
CA GLY A 135 3.51 3.93 -1.20
C GLY A 135 4.42 2.76 -0.83
N VAL A 136 5.67 3.02 -0.41
CA VAL A 136 6.60 1.98 0.07
C VAL A 136 6.04 1.27 1.30
N VAL A 137 5.54 2.03 2.27
CA VAL A 137 4.98 1.47 3.52
C VAL A 137 3.72 0.66 3.25
N VAL A 138 2.80 1.20 2.44
CA VAL A 138 1.56 0.52 2.06
C VAL A 138 1.86 -0.78 1.33
N PHE A 139 2.73 -0.75 0.31
CA PHE A 139 3.09 -1.95 -0.44
C PHE A 139 3.77 -3.01 0.45
N ASP A 140 4.72 -2.62 1.30
CA ASP A 140 5.41 -3.55 2.21
C ASP A 140 4.43 -4.26 3.14
N ARG A 141 3.37 -3.57 3.55
CA ARG A 141 2.33 -4.10 4.42
C ARG A 141 1.35 -5.00 3.66
N THR A 142 0.84 -4.52 2.52
CA THR A 142 -0.27 -5.18 1.80
C THR A 142 0.15 -6.39 0.97
N ARG A 143 1.41 -6.50 0.56
CA ARG A 143 1.91 -7.64 -0.22
C ARG A 143 1.77 -8.99 0.49
N TRP A 144 1.69 -9.01 1.82
CA TRP A 144 1.56 -10.23 2.61
C TRP A 144 0.14 -10.81 2.59
N LEU A 145 -0.88 -9.99 2.30
CA LEU A 145 -2.27 -10.45 2.22
C LEU A 145 -2.47 -11.50 1.10
N PRO A 146 -2.16 -11.21 -0.17
CA PRO A 146 -2.32 -12.19 -1.23
C PRO A 146 -1.41 -13.41 -1.02
N VAL A 147 -0.20 -13.22 -0.46
CA VAL A 147 0.70 -14.34 -0.15
C VAL A 147 0.07 -15.26 0.89
N GLY A 148 -0.49 -14.71 1.98
CA GLY A 148 -1.16 -15.50 3.01
C GLY A 148 -2.34 -16.30 2.44
N TRP A 149 -3.18 -15.69 1.61
CA TRP A 149 -4.30 -16.38 0.96
C TRP A 149 -3.84 -17.48 0.00
N LEU A 150 -2.79 -17.26 -0.79
CA LEU A 150 -2.24 -18.29 -1.69
C LEU A 150 -1.64 -19.47 -0.92
N VAL A 151 -0.95 -19.20 0.20
CA VAL A 151 -0.41 -20.27 1.06
C VAL A 151 -1.55 -21.05 1.70
N ALA A 152 -2.62 -20.38 2.17
CA ALA A 152 -3.81 -21.04 2.68
C ALA A 152 -4.48 -21.90 1.60
N TRP A 153 -4.53 -21.41 0.37
CA TRP A 153 -5.07 -22.17 -0.76
C TRP A 153 -4.27 -23.44 -1.06
N VAL A 154 -2.95 -23.35 -1.04
CA VAL A 154 -2.09 -24.56 -1.17
C VAL A 154 -2.41 -25.56 -0.07
N GLY A 155 -2.57 -25.13 1.18
CA GLY A 155 -2.99 -25.98 2.29
C GLY A 155 -4.34 -26.65 2.04
N LEU A 156 -5.34 -25.88 1.57
CA LEU A 156 -6.66 -26.41 1.22
C LEU A 156 -6.59 -27.41 0.06
N LEU A 157 -5.82 -27.12 -0.98
CA LEU A 157 -5.66 -28.06 -2.11
C LEU A 157 -5.07 -29.40 -1.64
N VAL A 158 -4.04 -29.35 -0.81
CA VAL A 158 -3.39 -30.56 -0.30
C VAL A 158 -4.36 -31.42 0.53
N VAL A 159 -5.18 -30.78 1.37
CA VAL A 159 -6.17 -31.49 2.19
C VAL A 159 -7.42 -31.82 1.39
N GLY A 160 -7.91 -30.87 0.59
CA GLY A 160 -9.16 -30.99 -0.16
C GLY A 160 -9.12 -32.03 -1.29
N LEU A 161 -7.96 -32.29 -1.89
CA LEU A 161 -7.77 -33.40 -2.83
C LEU A 161 -8.05 -34.78 -2.20
N ALA A 162 -8.07 -34.84 -0.87
CA ALA A 162 -8.30 -36.07 -0.12
C ALA A 162 -9.74 -36.24 0.40
N SER A 163 -10.57 -35.18 0.46
CA SER A 163 -11.77 -35.23 1.30
C SER A 163 -12.97 -34.34 0.90
N THR A 164 -12.99 -33.62 -0.24
CA THR A 164 -14.05 -32.61 -0.40
C THR A 164 -14.97 -32.77 -1.61
N ASP A 165 -16.28 -32.73 -1.31
CA ASP A 165 -17.37 -32.42 -2.25
C ASP A 165 -17.62 -30.91 -2.37
N GLU A 166 -16.89 -30.04 -1.64
CA GLU A 166 -17.14 -28.60 -1.55
C GLU A 166 -16.15 -27.77 -2.39
N LEU A 167 -16.36 -27.71 -3.69
CA LEU A 167 -15.63 -26.84 -4.64
C LEU A 167 -15.58 -25.34 -4.23
N VAL A 168 -16.60 -24.87 -3.51
CA VAL A 168 -16.70 -23.46 -3.08
C VAL A 168 -15.56 -23.09 -2.14
N LEU A 169 -15.20 -23.95 -1.19
CA LEU A 169 -14.10 -23.70 -0.25
C LEU A 169 -12.75 -23.62 -0.97
N LEU A 170 -12.57 -24.36 -2.06
CA LEU A 170 -11.34 -24.31 -2.86
C LEU A 170 -11.18 -23.00 -3.66
N LEU A 171 -12.28 -22.34 -3.99
CA LEU A 171 -12.24 -21.10 -4.79
C LEU A 171 -12.10 -19.84 -3.93
N LEU A 172 -12.48 -19.85 -2.65
CA LEU A 172 -12.45 -18.70 -1.77
C LEU A 172 -11.06 -18.07 -1.63
N PRO A 173 -9.99 -18.79 -1.27
CA PRO A 173 -8.69 -18.17 -1.04
C PRO A 173 -8.08 -17.52 -2.29
N PRO A 174 -8.11 -18.12 -3.50
CA PRO A 174 -7.59 -17.45 -4.68
C PRO A 174 -8.41 -16.21 -5.07
N VAL A 175 -9.73 -16.20 -4.86
CA VAL A 175 -10.55 -15.00 -5.07
C VAL A 175 -10.14 -13.89 -4.12
N PHE A 176 -9.97 -14.20 -2.83
CA PHE A 176 -9.46 -13.20 -1.87
C PHE A 176 -8.04 -12.76 -2.19
N ALA A 177 -7.16 -13.66 -2.62
CA ALA A 177 -5.80 -13.30 -3.06
C ALA A 177 -5.84 -12.30 -4.22
N LEU A 178 -6.70 -12.52 -5.23
CA LEU A 178 -6.88 -11.61 -6.36
C LEU A 178 -7.41 -10.25 -5.92
N LEU A 179 -8.45 -10.21 -5.09
CA LEU A 179 -9.02 -8.98 -4.56
C LEU A 179 -7.99 -8.18 -3.76
N GLN A 180 -7.25 -8.84 -2.89
CA GLN A 180 -6.23 -8.20 -2.07
C GLN A 180 -4.99 -7.78 -2.86
N SER A 181 -4.68 -8.48 -3.96
CA SER A 181 -3.59 -8.09 -4.88
C SER A 181 -3.83 -6.73 -5.51
N SER A 182 -5.08 -6.32 -5.71
CA SER A 182 -5.42 -5.02 -6.27
C SER A 182 -4.81 -3.86 -5.45
N THR A 183 -4.82 -3.96 -4.13
CA THR A 183 -4.25 -2.94 -3.23
C THR A 183 -2.73 -2.85 -3.39
N ALA A 184 -2.04 -4.00 -3.44
CA ALA A 184 -0.59 -4.04 -3.64
C ALA A 184 -0.20 -3.51 -5.03
N ILE A 185 -0.95 -3.89 -6.07
CA ILE A 185 -0.75 -3.40 -7.44
C ILE A 185 -0.98 -1.90 -7.51
N THR A 186 -2.03 -1.40 -6.88
CA THR A 186 -2.34 0.04 -6.84
C THR A 186 -1.23 0.83 -6.13
N ALA A 187 -0.66 0.29 -5.05
CA ALA A 187 0.50 0.91 -4.39
C ALA A 187 1.73 0.96 -5.31
N LEU A 188 2.03 -0.11 -6.05
CA LEU A 188 3.11 -0.11 -7.04
C LEU A 188 2.86 0.86 -8.19
N LEU A 189 1.64 0.90 -8.72
CA LEU A 189 1.24 1.88 -9.75
C LEU A 189 1.41 3.32 -9.24
N GLY A 190 1.02 3.58 -8.01
CA GLY A 190 1.20 4.87 -7.35
C GLY A 190 2.67 5.27 -7.26
N LEU A 191 3.54 4.34 -6.83
CA LEU A 191 4.99 4.54 -6.78
C LEU A 191 5.59 4.86 -8.16
N GLY A 192 5.20 4.09 -9.18
CA GLY A 192 5.69 4.32 -10.54
C GLY A 192 5.24 5.67 -11.13
N ARG A 193 4.00 6.09 -10.82
CA ARG A 193 3.47 7.39 -11.24
C ARG A 193 4.12 8.55 -10.49
N ALA A 194 4.36 8.39 -9.19
CA ALA A 194 5.06 9.39 -8.39
C ALA A 194 6.49 9.61 -8.89
N ASP A 195 7.22 8.54 -9.21
CA ASP A 195 8.55 8.63 -9.79
C ASP A 195 8.55 9.28 -11.18
N ALA A 196 7.56 8.98 -12.03
CA ALA A 196 7.40 9.63 -13.32
C ALA A 196 7.07 11.12 -13.19
N ALA A 197 6.23 11.50 -12.23
CA ALA A 197 5.92 12.90 -11.93
C ALA A 197 7.16 13.64 -11.42
N ARG A 198 7.92 13.01 -10.51
CA ARG A 198 9.18 13.54 -10.00
C ARG A 198 10.18 13.82 -11.11
N ARG A 199 10.45 12.84 -11.99
CA ARG A 199 11.39 13.03 -13.11
C ARG A 199 10.98 14.14 -14.05
N ARG A 200 9.68 14.31 -14.32
CA ARG A 200 9.20 15.42 -15.14
C ARG A 200 9.45 16.76 -14.47
N ALA A 201 9.20 16.85 -13.16
CA ALA A 201 9.45 18.06 -12.39
C ALA A 201 10.94 18.38 -12.27
N GLU A 202 11.81 17.37 -12.09
CA GLU A 202 13.27 17.53 -12.05
C GLU A 202 13.83 18.04 -13.39
N GLY A 203 13.21 17.66 -14.53
CA GLY A 203 13.58 18.14 -15.85
C GLY A 203 13.18 19.60 -16.14
N MET A 204 12.43 20.24 -15.25
CA MET A 204 12.03 21.65 -15.41
C MET A 204 12.98 22.58 -14.66
N PRO A 205 13.23 23.81 -15.20
CA PRO A 205 13.99 24.82 -14.48
C PRO A 205 13.26 25.22 -13.17
N SER A 206 14.02 25.67 -12.18
CA SER A 206 13.46 26.24 -10.95
C SER A 206 12.60 27.45 -11.29
N TYR A 207 11.42 27.52 -10.71
CA TYR A 207 10.52 28.67 -10.86
C TYR A 207 10.82 29.67 -9.77
N ASP A 208 11.24 30.87 -10.21
CA ASP A 208 11.38 32.01 -9.30
C ASP A 208 10.10 32.85 -9.43
N PRO A 209 9.26 32.91 -8.39
CA PRO A 209 8.01 33.65 -8.46
C PRO A 209 8.29 35.12 -8.70
N PRO A 210 7.60 35.77 -9.63
CA PRO A 210 7.74 37.22 -9.85
C PRO A 210 7.50 37.92 -8.50
N PRO A 211 8.24 39.03 -8.23
CA PRO A 211 8.07 39.79 -6.99
C PRO A 211 6.59 40.09 -6.79
N ALA A 212 6.11 39.78 -5.58
CA ALA A 212 4.69 39.95 -5.24
C ALA A 212 4.31 41.38 -5.60
N ALA A 213 3.35 41.53 -6.51
CA ALA A 213 2.80 42.85 -6.84
C ALA A 213 2.37 43.49 -5.52
N PRO A 214 2.72 44.75 -5.26
CA PRO A 214 2.38 45.42 -4.01
C PRO A 214 0.90 45.20 -3.79
N THR A 215 0.58 44.53 -2.69
CA THR A 215 -0.81 44.29 -2.28
C THR A 215 -1.46 45.65 -2.19
N ARG A 216 -2.20 46.03 -3.24
CA ARG A 216 -3.08 47.16 -3.19
C ARG A 216 -3.99 46.87 -2.03
N ASN A 217 -3.76 47.59 -0.92
CA ASN A 217 -4.58 47.49 0.29
C ASN A 217 -6.00 47.81 -0.15
N ARG A 218 -6.71 46.80 -0.64
CA ARG A 218 -8.15 46.89 -0.81
C ARG A 218 -8.72 46.88 0.56
N ASP A 219 -8.69 48.03 1.20
CA ASP A 219 -9.47 48.31 2.37
C ASP A 219 -10.93 47.89 2.07
N PRO A 220 -11.47 46.84 2.73
CA PRO A 220 -12.82 46.38 2.48
C PRO A 220 -13.87 47.34 3.06
N ARG A 221 -13.50 48.60 3.27
CA ARG A 221 -14.47 49.66 3.61
C ARG A 221 -15.34 49.96 2.40
N GLY A 222 -16.35 49.13 2.22
CA GLY A 222 -17.31 49.28 1.17
C GLY A 222 -18.15 48.04 0.96
N SER A 223 -18.74 47.52 2.01
CA SER A 223 -19.93 46.69 1.86
C SER A 223 -21.03 47.59 1.26
N LYS A 224 -21.19 47.49 -0.07
CA LYS A 224 -22.30 48.16 -0.78
C LYS A 224 -23.65 47.51 -0.52
N LEU A 225 -23.75 46.69 0.53
CA LEU A 225 -24.98 46.14 1.06
C LEU A 225 -25.40 46.96 2.30
N GLY A 226 -25.61 48.25 2.13
CA GLY A 226 -26.46 48.99 3.04
C GLY A 226 -27.89 48.47 2.87
N LEU A 227 -28.38 47.68 3.83
CA LEU A 227 -29.77 47.34 3.91
C LEU A 227 -30.55 48.64 4.06
N PRO A 228 -31.63 48.88 3.30
CA PRO A 228 -32.48 50.02 3.52
C PRO A 228 -33.07 49.88 4.91
N GLU A 229 -32.85 50.93 5.74
CA GLU A 229 -33.50 51.06 7.03
C GLU A 229 -35.00 51.15 6.77
N ALA A 230 -35.77 50.26 7.46
CA ALA A 230 -37.21 50.26 7.45
C ALA A 230 -37.77 51.28 8.45
#